data_f99ca89ee8ca2bf7110715d1052dba64
#
_entry.id   f99ca89ee8ca2bf7110715d1052dba64
#
_cell.length_a   1.000
_cell.length_b   1.000
_cell.length_c   1.000
_cell.angle_alpha   90.00
_cell.angle_beta   90.00
_cell.angle_gamma   90.00
#
_symmetry.space_group_name_H-M   'P 1'
#
loop_
_entity.id
_entity.type
_entity.pdbx_description
1 polymer ?
#
loop_
_entity_poly.entity_id
_entity_poly.type
_entity_poly.pdbx_seq_one_letter_code
_entity_poly.pdbx_strand_id
1 'polypeptide(L)'
;MMIDASDKYQFSTILVGTILKQSITERDDKIRSEFCLRGVDSVKTLVTRELEKKFTKITHGIIDHLSPDITLTINFKTEHCDVKARHLFLYGRYTKSKRGLSQKQKSCEDCYGRGCLFCDNHGIVSFDSVEGKISKFLYKKFQTEHVKFTWMGSEDKESQVLGNGRPFFTKLLSPKRSDVLLPKKSYQDEIVIHDLRKIDHIPKGTIPFKSKITLLIETKNKITSEKLKELKHLDGISIIVTDERGIRHKKIIHSLKYKKESARSFFVILEADGGLPIKRFVEGTSVDPSISKILDTKCSCRQFDINQILP
;
A
#
# COMPACT_ATOMS: atom_id res chain seq x y z
N MET A 1 29.95 -17.87 3.94
CA MET A 1 29.07 -17.48 2.82
C MET A 1 27.57 -17.55 3.16
N MET A 2 26.93 -18.76 3.37
CA MET A 2 25.51 -18.82 3.75
C MET A 2 25.24 -18.13 5.09
N ILE A 3 26.06 -18.40 6.11
CA ILE A 3 25.94 -17.78 7.44
C ILE A 3 26.05 -16.26 7.33
N ASP A 4 27.11 -15.75 6.70
CA ASP A 4 27.34 -14.31 6.56
C ASP A 4 26.22 -13.61 5.78
N ALA A 5 25.70 -14.28 4.73
CA ALA A 5 24.59 -13.76 3.95
C ALA A 5 23.27 -13.69 4.73
N SER A 6 23.02 -14.67 5.61
CA SER A 6 21.79 -14.76 6.42
C SER A 6 21.84 -13.99 7.74
N ASP A 7 23.00 -13.61 8.24
CA ASP A 7 23.21 -12.98 9.54
C ASP A 7 22.38 -11.71 9.77
N LYS A 8 22.07 -10.99 8.69
CA LYS A 8 21.25 -9.77 8.71
C LYS A 8 19.75 -10.03 8.79
N TYR A 9 19.31 -11.31 8.65
CA TYR A 9 17.90 -11.68 8.55
C TYR A 9 17.44 -12.42 9.80
N GLN A 10 16.24 -12.08 10.25
CA GLN A 10 15.53 -12.83 11.28
C GLN A 10 14.69 -13.92 10.60
N PHE A 11 14.93 -15.17 10.93
CA PHE A 11 14.23 -16.32 10.37
C PHE A 11 14.12 -17.47 11.36
N SER A 12 13.13 -18.30 11.19
CA SER A 12 12.96 -19.61 11.85
C SER A 12 12.92 -20.73 10.81
N THR A 13 12.39 -20.44 9.63
CA THR A 13 12.26 -21.41 8.53
C THR A 13 13.09 -20.99 7.33
N ILE A 14 13.66 -21.96 6.64
CA ILE A 14 14.57 -21.74 5.51
C ILE A 14 14.28 -22.68 4.36
N LEU A 15 14.69 -22.25 3.18
CA LEU A 15 14.83 -23.09 1.98
C LEU A 15 16.21 -22.83 1.37
N VAL A 16 16.91 -23.89 0.99
CA VAL A 16 18.19 -23.80 0.30
C VAL A 16 18.03 -24.21 -1.16
N GLY A 17 18.58 -23.42 -2.06
CA GLY A 17 18.72 -23.73 -3.48
C GLY A 17 20.17 -23.68 -3.92
N THR A 18 20.52 -24.40 -4.97
CA THR A 18 21.87 -24.41 -5.54
C THR A 18 21.84 -24.20 -7.05
N ILE A 19 22.79 -23.43 -7.55
CA ILE A 19 23.09 -23.27 -8.98
C ILE A 19 24.48 -23.81 -9.19
N LEU A 20 24.59 -24.97 -9.84
CA LEU A 20 25.85 -25.62 -10.16
C LEU A 20 26.43 -25.10 -11.49
N LYS A 21 27.73 -25.28 -11.71
CA LYS A 21 28.34 -25.06 -13.03
C LYS A 21 27.72 -26.02 -14.04
N GLN A 22 27.48 -25.55 -15.23
CA GLN A 22 26.80 -26.33 -16.30
C GLN A 22 27.55 -27.63 -16.60
N SER A 23 28.90 -27.62 -16.63
CA SER A 23 29.74 -28.80 -16.83
C SER A 23 29.52 -29.90 -15.81
N ILE A 24 29.12 -29.55 -14.56
CA ILE A 24 28.82 -30.53 -13.52
C ILE A 24 27.46 -31.18 -13.79
N THR A 25 26.44 -30.38 -14.12
CA THR A 25 25.10 -30.90 -14.40
C THR A 25 25.08 -31.76 -15.67
N GLU A 26 25.74 -31.33 -16.73
CA GLU A 26 25.85 -32.11 -17.98
C GLU A 26 26.57 -33.44 -17.76
N ARG A 27 27.63 -33.46 -16.95
CA ARG A 27 28.36 -34.68 -16.63
C ARG A 27 27.50 -35.63 -15.78
N ASP A 28 26.75 -35.12 -14.79
CA ASP A 28 25.81 -35.90 -13.99
C ASP A 28 24.73 -36.51 -14.88
N ASP A 29 24.13 -35.71 -15.75
CA ASP A 29 23.09 -36.15 -16.69
C ASP A 29 23.60 -37.22 -17.64
N LYS A 30 24.84 -37.08 -18.18
CA LYS A 30 25.47 -38.05 -19.05
C LYS A 30 25.65 -39.41 -18.33
N ILE A 31 26.23 -39.38 -17.13
CA ILE A 31 26.46 -40.62 -16.32
C ILE A 31 25.10 -41.26 -16.00
N ARG A 32 24.11 -40.49 -15.58
CA ARG A 32 22.76 -41.01 -15.25
C ARG A 32 22.07 -41.64 -16.44
N SER A 33 22.25 -41.07 -17.63
CA SER A 33 21.73 -41.62 -18.89
C SER A 33 22.48 -42.90 -19.30
N GLU A 34 23.81 -42.85 -19.27
CA GLU A 34 24.66 -43.99 -19.67
C GLU A 34 24.44 -45.24 -18.81
N PHE A 35 24.28 -45.09 -17.49
CA PHE A 35 24.06 -46.17 -16.57
C PHE A 35 22.58 -46.38 -16.19
N CYS A 36 21.64 -45.75 -16.89
CA CYS A 36 20.20 -45.87 -16.65
C CYS A 36 19.81 -45.70 -15.16
N LEU A 37 20.43 -44.78 -14.44
CA LEU A 37 20.25 -44.58 -13.00
C LEU A 37 18.84 -44.04 -12.70
N ARG A 38 17.92 -44.93 -12.27
CA ARG A 38 16.58 -44.56 -11.83
C ARG A 38 16.52 -44.53 -10.30
N GLY A 39 15.80 -43.51 -9.75
CA GLY A 39 15.61 -43.35 -8.31
C GLY A 39 16.85 -42.87 -7.53
N VAL A 40 17.94 -42.55 -8.20
CA VAL A 40 19.15 -41.92 -7.59
C VAL A 40 19.04 -40.45 -7.67
N ASP A 41 19.27 -39.74 -6.58
CA ASP A 41 19.27 -38.26 -6.54
C ASP A 41 20.35 -37.68 -7.44
N SER A 42 20.07 -36.54 -8.06
CA SER A 42 21.07 -35.80 -8.84
C SER A 42 22.15 -35.18 -7.93
N VAL A 43 23.33 -34.91 -8.49
CA VAL A 43 24.39 -34.21 -7.76
C VAL A 43 23.87 -32.89 -7.17
N LYS A 44 23.02 -32.17 -7.91
CA LYS A 44 22.38 -30.94 -7.44
C LYS A 44 21.54 -31.20 -6.17
N THR A 45 20.70 -32.23 -6.16
CA THR A 45 19.86 -32.61 -5.03
C THR A 45 20.70 -32.99 -3.80
N LEU A 46 21.75 -33.80 -4.01
CA LEU A 46 22.66 -34.23 -2.94
C LEU A 46 23.40 -33.05 -2.32
N VAL A 47 23.96 -32.16 -3.15
CA VAL A 47 24.67 -30.96 -2.68
C VAL A 47 23.70 -30.04 -1.90
N THR A 48 22.50 -29.82 -2.41
CA THR A 48 21.49 -29.00 -1.72
C THR A 48 21.18 -29.59 -0.35
N ARG A 49 20.90 -30.89 -0.27
CA ARG A 49 20.57 -31.58 0.98
C ARG A 49 21.72 -31.53 2.01
N GLU A 50 22.96 -31.67 1.56
CA GLU A 50 24.11 -31.57 2.46
C GLU A 50 24.32 -30.12 2.98
N LEU A 51 24.08 -29.12 2.14
CA LEU A 51 24.10 -27.72 2.56
C LEU A 51 23.00 -27.41 3.56
N GLU A 52 21.78 -27.90 3.31
CA GLU A 52 20.64 -27.82 4.25
C GLU A 52 21.00 -28.37 5.62
N LYS A 53 21.49 -29.62 5.67
CA LYS A 53 21.91 -30.29 6.92
C LYS A 53 22.97 -29.50 7.68
N LYS A 54 24.00 -29.01 6.99
CA LYS A 54 25.07 -28.24 7.62
C LYS A 54 24.57 -26.89 8.14
N PHE A 55 23.75 -26.21 7.35
CA PHE A 55 23.22 -24.89 7.71
C PHE A 55 22.25 -24.98 8.89
N THR A 56 21.30 -25.93 8.86
CA THR A 56 20.35 -26.15 9.96
C THR A 56 21.02 -26.58 11.26
N LYS A 57 22.10 -27.38 11.18
CA LYS A 57 22.88 -27.74 12.36
C LYS A 57 23.52 -26.55 13.06
N ILE A 58 23.90 -25.52 12.30
CA ILE A 58 24.55 -24.31 12.84
C ILE A 58 23.52 -23.28 13.32
N THR A 59 22.44 -23.09 12.52
CA THR A 59 21.49 -22.01 12.76
C THR A 59 20.25 -22.44 13.54
N HIS A 60 20.05 -23.74 13.70
CA HIS A 60 18.82 -24.35 14.24
C HIS A 60 17.56 -24.00 13.44
N GLY A 61 17.71 -23.55 12.20
CA GLY A 61 16.59 -23.26 11.28
C GLY A 61 15.88 -24.53 10.84
N ILE A 62 14.59 -24.43 10.58
CA ILE A 62 13.75 -25.54 10.13
C ILE A 62 13.57 -25.43 8.60
N ILE A 63 13.72 -26.53 7.87
CA ILE A 63 13.47 -26.58 6.44
C ILE A 63 11.96 -26.47 6.19
N ASP A 64 11.56 -25.50 5.36
CA ASP A 64 10.19 -25.33 4.90
C ASP A 64 10.20 -25.08 3.38
N HIS A 65 9.65 -26.04 2.63
CA HIS A 65 9.58 -25.97 1.16
C HIS A 65 8.39 -25.15 0.64
N LEU A 66 7.41 -24.83 1.49
CA LEU A 66 6.16 -24.17 1.09
C LEU A 66 6.21 -22.66 1.35
N SER A 67 6.65 -22.28 2.54
CA SER A 67 6.58 -20.87 2.99
C SER A 67 7.76 -20.48 3.87
N PRO A 68 9.02 -20.65 3.38
CA PRO A 68 10.21 -20.33 4.16
C PRO A 68 10.28 -18.83 4.49
N ASP A 69 10.82 -18.48 5.65
CA ASP A 69 11.09 -17.09 6.01
C ASP A 69 12.19 -16.49 5.11
N ILE A 70 13.22 -17.31 4.82
CA ILE A 70 14.28 -16.95 3.87
C ILE A 70 14.56 -18.10 2.91
N THR A 71 14.89 -17.74 1.67
CA THR A 71 15.45 -18.66 0.68
C THR A 71 16.89 -18.27 0.40
N LEU A 72 17.81 -19.22 0.62
CA LEU A 72 19.22 -19.08 0.33
C LEU A 72 19.54 -19.76 -1.00
N THR A 73 20.11 -19.04 -1.95
CA THR A 73 20.51 -19.61 -3.24
C THR A 73 22.01 -19.50 -3.40
N ILE A 74 22.70 -20.64 -3.34
CA ILE A 74 24.17 -20.70 -3.52
C ILE A 74 24.47 -20.90 -4.99
N ASN A 75 25.14 -19.93 -5.59
CA ASN A 75 25.60 -19.99 -6.96
C ASN A 75 27.09 -20.37 -7.01
N PHE A 76 27.36 -21.63 -7.32
CA PHE A 76 28.74 -22.15 -7.46
C PHE A 76 29.47 -21.65 -8.70
N LYS A 77 28.75 -21.02 -9.64
CA LYS A 77 29.37 -20.42 -10.83
C LYS A 77 29.99 -19.06 -10.48
N THR A 78 29.30 -18.26 -9.68
CA THR A 78 29.72 -16.91 -9.29
C THR A 78 30.27 -16.84 -7.87
N GLU A 79 30.27 -17.96 -7.16
CA GLU A 79 30.71 -18.07 -5.76
C GLU A 79 30.00 -17.08 -4.83
N HIS A 80 28.68 -16.91 -5.05
CA HIS A 80 27.86 -15.98 -4.31
C HIS A 80 26.63 -16.69 -3.69
N CYS A 81 26.12 -16.15 -2.58
CA CYS A 81 24.90 -16.60 -1.91
C CYS A 81 23.88 -15.47 -1.90
N ASP A 82 22.81 -15.64 -2.65
CA ASP A 82 21.66 -14.75 -2.65
C ASP A 82 20.71 -15.12 -1.52
N VAL A 83 20.20 -14.13 -0.81
CA VAL A 83 19.16 -14.29 0.23
C VAL A 83 17.91 -13.55 -0.18
N LYS A 84 16.79 -14.26 -0.21
CA LYS A 84 15.48 -13.69 -0.46
C LYS A 84 14.58 -13.93 0.75
N ALA A 85 14.21 -12.87 1.45
CA ALA A 85 13.25 -12.96 2.55
C ALA A 85 11.81 -12.96 2.03
N ARG A 86 10.93 -13.67 2.75
CA ARG A 86 9.50 -13.67 2.49
C ARG A 86 8.92 -12.28 2.67
N HIS A 87 8.08 -11.86 1.73
CA HIS A 87 7.40 -10.58 1.83
C HIS A 87 6.44 -10.56 3.01
N LEU A 88 6.36 -9.43 3.70
CA LEU A 88 5.36 -9.19 4.73
C LEU A 88 4.27 -8.27 4.21
N PHE A 89 3.04 -8.54 4.61
CA PHE A 89 1.89 -7.69 4.32
C PHE A 89 1.36 -7.10 5.62
N LEU A 90 1.08 -5.80 5.60
CA LEU A 90 0.54 -5.10 6.74
C LEU A 90 -0.75 -4.37 6.34
N TYR A 91 -1.67 -4.33 7.27
CA TYR A 91 -2.79 -3.41 7.28
C TYR A 91 -2.54 -2.36 8.36
N GLY A 92 -2.92 -1.14 8.10
CA GLY A 92 -2.90 -0.05 9.07
C GLY A 92 -3.88 1.04 8.73
N ARG A 93 -4.00 2.00 9.62
CA ARG A 93 -4.75 3.25 9.42
C ARG A 93 -3.86 4.43 9.79
N TYR A 94 -4.14 5.58 9.20
CA TYR A 94 -3.48 6.82 9.60
C TYR A 94 -4.47 7.97 9.72
N THR A 95 -4.21 8.87 10.64
CA THR A 95 -4.82 10.19 10.71
C THR A 95 -3.80 11.24 10.27
N LYS A 96 -4.27 12.33 9.67
CA LYS A 96 -3.49 13.46 9.22
C LYS A 96 -4.14 14.75 9.69
N SER A 97 -3.50 15.46 10.62
CA SER A 97 -4.01 16.71 11.19
C SER A 97 -3.61 17.94 10.40
N LYS A 98 -2.44 17.92 9.74
CA LYS A 98 -1.91 19.04 8.98
C LYS A 98 -2.34 19.00 7.50
N ARG A 99 -2.66 20.17 6.95
CA ARG A 99 -2.90 20.39 5.52
C ARG A 99 -1.58 20.58 4.78
N GLY A 100 -1.60 20.51 3.47
CA GLY A 100 -0.42 20.67 2.63
C GLY A 100 0.42 19.40 2.47
N LEU A 101 0.05 18.28 3.13
CA LEU A 101 0.79 17.02 3.06
C LEU A 101 0.16 16.08 2.02
N SER A 102 0.90 15.74 0.96
CA SER A 102 0.46 14.81 -0.09
C SER A 102 0.27 13.41 0.46
N GLN A 103 -0.69 12.64 -0.07
CA GLN A 103 -0.84 11.22 0.26
C GLN A 103 0.33 10.39 -0.28
N LYS A 104 0.62 10.54 -1.57
CA LYS A 104 1.65 9.76 -2.27
C LYS A 104 2.99 10.49 -2.29
N GLN A 105 4.07 9.71 -2.22
CA GLN A 105 5.43 10.17 -2.36
C GLN A 105 5.85 10.20 -3.83
N LYS A 106 6.63 11.19 -4.21
CA LYS A 106 7.29 11.20 -5.52
C LYS A 106 8.35 10.10 -5.55
N SER A 107 8.38 9.35 -6.65
CA SER A 107 9.42 8.37 -6.90
C SER A 107 10.78 9.02 -7.10
N CYS A 108 11.85 8.31 -6.79
CA CYS A 108 13.21 8.70 -7.14
C CYS A 108 13.32 8.88 -8.66
N GLU A 109 13.88 10.00 -9.09
CA GLU A 109 13.99 10.36 -10.51
C GLU A 109 15.01 9.47 -11.24
N ASP A 110 16.08 9.03 -10.56
CA ASP A 110 17.11 8.18 -11.16
C ASP A 110 16.64 6.75 -11.46
N CYS A 111 15.86 6.17 -10.58
CA CYS A 111 15.43 4.76 -10.70
C CYS A 111 13.94 4.59 -10.96
N TYR A 112 13.18 5.66 -11.03
CA TYR A 112 11.72 5.63 -11.23
C TYR A 112 10.99 4.72 -10.24
N GLY A 113 11.43 4.74 -8.97
CA GLY A 113 10.84 3.94 -7.90
C GLY A 113 11.31 2.49 -7.82
N ARG A 114 12.29 2.06 -8.62
CA ARG A 114 12.82 0.69 -8.61
C ARG A 114 13.81 0.42 -7.48
N GLY A 115 14.42 1.46 -6.95
CA GLY A 115 15.52 1.43 -6.01
C GLY A 115 16.89 1.55 -6.70
N CYS A 116 17.78 2.39 -6.16
CA CYS A 116 19.16 2.58 -6.58
C CYS A 116 20.00 3.07 -5.41
N LEU A 117 21.30 3.17 -5.58
CA LEU A 117 22.21 3.63 -4.52
C LEU A 117 21.89 5.07 -4.05
N PHE A 118 21.46 5.95 -4.96
CA PHE A 118 21.11 7.33 -4.62
C PHE A 118 19.93 7.43 -3.63
N CYS A 119 18.98 6.51 -3.67
CA CYS A 119 17.84 6.46 -2.78
C CYS A 119 17.90 5.30 -1.75
N ASP A 120 19.09 4.80 -1.43
CA ASP A 120 19.31 3.67 -0.52
C ASP A 120 18.40 2.46 -0.81
N ASN A 121 18.15 2.19 -2.10
CA ASN A 121 17.25 1.17 -2.63
C ASN A 121 15.76 1.35 -2.23
N HIS A 122 15.38 2.49 -1.66
CA HIS A 122 14.01 2.73 -1.23
C HIS A 122 13.05 3.13 -2.37
N GLY A 123 13.58 3.55 -3.52
CA GLY A 123 12.80 4.05 -4.65
C GLY A 123 12.19 5.43 -4.43
N ILE A 124 12.44 6.05 -3.28
CA ILE A 124 12.04 7.42 -2.87
C ILE A 124 13.21 8.12 -2.21
N VAL A 125 13.33 9.44 -2.37
CA VAL A 125 14.44 10.22 -1.82
C VAL A 125 14.00 11.03 -0.61
N SER A 126 12.80 11.64 -0.66
CA SER A 126 12.23 12.41 0.44
C SER A 126 11.14 11.64 1.19
N PHE A 127 10.81 12.10 2.39
CA PHE A 127 9.80 11.51 3.26
C PHE A 127 8.79 12.58 3.71
N ASP A 128 8.43 13.47 2.80
CA ASP A 128 7.60 14.66 3.01
C ASP A 128 6.13 14.48 2.63
N SER A 129 5.68 13.23 2.52
CA SER A 129 4.30 12.84 2.29
C SER A 129 3.82 11.84 3.34
N VAL A 130 2.52 11.51 3.35
CA VAL A 130 1.97 10.44 4.19
C VAL A 130 2.69 9.12 3.88
N GLU A 131 2.81 8.77 2.60
CA GLU A 131 3.53 7.58 2.14
C GLU A 131 4.98 7.57 2.60
N GLY A 132 5.68 8.70 2.44
CA GLY A 132 7.06 8.85 2.86
C GLY A 132 7.25 8.64 4.36
N LYS A 133 6.41 9.28 5.20
CA LYS A 133 6.48 9.15 6.66
C LYS A 133 6.19 7.72 7.14
N ILE A 134 5.17 7.07 6.56
CA ILE A 134 4.88 5.66 6.87
C ILE A 134 6.03 4.78 6.41
N SER A 135 6.58 5.00 5.20
CA SER A 135 7.73 4.24 4.68
C SER A 135 8.95 4.36 5.61
N LYS A 136 9.31 5.58 6.03
CA LYS A 136 10.42 5.84 6.96
C LYS A 136 10.28 5.05 8.26
N PHE A 137 9.04 5.03 8.81
CA PHE A 137 8.74 4.23 10.00
C PHE A 137 8.93 2.72 9.74
N LEU A 138 8.44 2.21 8.61
CA LEU A 138 8.52 0.79 8.26
C LEU A 138 9.96 0.37 7.93
N TYR A 139 10.75 1.19 7.23
CA TYR A 139 12.17 0.95 6.99
C TYR A 139 12.95 0.80 8.29
N LYS A 140 12.73 1.70 9.24
CA LYS A 140 13.38 1.64 10.55
C LYS A 140 12.98 0.38 11.34
N LYS A 141 11.70 0.00 11.30
CA LYS A 141 11.18 -1.13 12.09
C LYS A 141 11.55 -2.49 11.52
N PHE A 142 11.38 -2.67 10.20
CA PHE A 142 11.52 -3.96 9.54
C PHE A 142 12.84 -4.12 8.79
N GLN A 143 13.61 -3.05 8.65
CA GLN A 143 14.85 -3.02 7.85
C GLN A 143 14.59 -3.58 6.44
N THR A 144 13.46 -3.17 5.84
CA THR A 144 13.04 -3.56 4.50
C THR A 144 13.69 -2.66 3.46
N GLU A 145 13.93 -3.18 2.27
CA GLU A 145 14.52 -2.40 1.17
C GLU A 145 13.48 -1.51 0.50
N HIS A 146 12.27 -2.02 0.33
CA HIS A 146 11.22 -1.31 -0.39
C HIS A 146 9.84 -1.59 0.20
N VAL A 147 8.96 -0.57 0.18
CA VAL A 147 7.57 -0.65 0.65
C VAL A 147 6.63 -0.28 -0.50
N LYS A 148 5.68 -1.15 -0.80
CA LYS A 148 4.62 -0.87 -1.79
C LYS A 148 3.29 -0.66 -1.08
N PHE A 149 2.56 0.40 -1.45
CA PHE A 149 1.28 0.76 -0.86
C PHE A 149 0.10 0.39 -1.74
N THR A 150 -0.99 -0.01 -1.08
CA THR A 150 -2.33 -0.09 -1.66
C THR A 150 -3.27 0.74 -0.80
N TRP A 151 -3.78 1.82 -1.38
CA TRP A 151 -4.61 2.81 -0.69
C TRP A 151 -6.10 2.52 -0.83
N MET A 152 -6.86 2.67 0.25
CA MET A 152 -8.32 2.73 0.17
C MET A 152 -8.75 4.17 -0.13
N GLY A 153 -8.87 4.47 -1.43
CA GLY A 153 -9.20 5.80 -1.93
C GLY A 153 -8.04 6.80 -1.89
N SER A 154 -8.27 7.97 -2.46
CA SER A 154 -7.32 9.07 -2.52
C SER A 154 -7.78 10.25 -1.66
N GLU A 155 -6.85 11.13 -1.32
CA GLU A 155 -7.13 12.39 -0.64
C GLU A 155 -6.38 13.54 -1.31
N ASP A 156 -6.88 14.74 -1.09
CA ASP A 156 -6.20 15.96 -1.49
C ASP A 156 -5.12 16.34 -0.46
N LYS A 157 -4.04 16.97 -0.90
CA LYS A 157 -3.00 17.46 0.02
C LYS A 157 -3.53 18.41 1.09
N GLU A 158 -4.55 19.21 0.74
CA GLU A 158 -5.20 20.17 1.65
C GLU A 158 -6.27 19.56 2.55
N SER A 159 -6.59 18.25 2.39
CA SER A 159 -7.53 17.56 3.26
C SER A 159 -6.89 17.13 4.57
N GLN A 160 -7.68 17.14 5.65
CA GLN A 160 -7.36 16.42 6.87
C GLN A 160 -7.98 15.02 6.82
N VAL A 161 -7.38 14.09 7.55
CA VAL A 161 -7.91 12.74 7.78
C VAL A 161 -8.08 12.55 9.28
N LEU A 162 -9.33 12.50 9.70
CA LEU A 162 -9.73 12.56 11.11
C LEU A 162 -10.36 11.22 11.57
N GLY A 163 -10.94 11.21 12.74
CA GLY A 163 -11.72 10.11 13.32
C GLY A 163 -10.92 8.80 13.38
N ASN A 164 -11.47 7.75 12.77
CA ASN A 164 -10.83 6.43 12.71
C ASN A 164 -9.72 6.30 11.67
N GLY A 165 -9.36 7.42 11.01
CA GLY A 165 -8.29 7.47 10.02
C GLY A 165 -8.61 6.74 8.70
N ARG A 166 -7.68 6.82 7.75
CA ARG A 166 -7.76 6.15 6.45
C ARG A 166 -7.01 4.82 6.47
N PRO A 167 -7.63 3.74 6.02
CA PRO A 167 -6.96 2.45 5.88
C PRO A 167 -5.91 2.46 4.76
N PHE A 168 -4.85 1.69 4.95
CA PHE A 168 -3.87 1.37 3.94
C PHE A 168 -3.35 -0.05 4.10
N PHE A 169 -2.84 -0.60 3.01
CA PHE A 169 -2.12 -1.86 2.99
C PHE A 169 -0.71 -1.63 2.50
N THR A 170 0.24 -2.40 3.02
CA THR A 170 1.62 -2.36 2.54
C THR A 170 2.16 -3.76 2.31
N LYS A 171 3.01 -3.87 1.28
CA LYS A 171 3.87 -5.02 1.02
C LYS A 171 5.31 -4.60 1.26
N LEU A 172 5.95 -5.22 2.24
CA LEU A 172 7.37 -5.05 2.54
C LEU A 172 8.18 -6.06 1.71
N LEU A 173 9.15 -5.57 0.95
CA LEU A 173 10.02 -6.40 0.15
C LEU A 173 11.32 -6.69 0.90
N SER A 174 11.70 -7.96 0.97
CA SER A 174 12.95 -8.42 1.63
C SER A 174 13.16 -7.84 3.04
N PRO A 175 12.18 -7.91 3.97
CA PRO A 175 12.37 -7.41 5.32
C PRO A 175 13.44 -8.24 6.04
N LYS A 176 14.39 -7.58 6.70
CA LYS A 176 15.43 -8.26 7.51
C LYS A 176 14.90 -8.67 8.89
N ARG A 177 13.87 -7.98 9.36
CA ARG A 177 13.19 -8.30 10.62
C ARG A 177 11.72 -8.65 10.32
N SER A 178 11.31 -9.84 10.69
CA SER A 178 9.94 -10.33 10.49
C SER A 178 9.15 -10.30 11.79
N ASP A 179 9.77 -10.59 12.93
CA ASP A 179 9.10 -10.59 14.23
C ASP A 179 9.34 -9.28 14.98
N VAL A 180 8.51 -8.29 14.65
CA VAL A 180 8.60 -6.93 15.20
C VAL A 180 7.33 -6.61 15.97
N LEU A 181 7.50 -6.17 17.21
CA LEU A 181 6.39 -5.66 18.01
C LEU A 181 5.86 -4.35 17.42
N LEU A 182 4.59 -4.36 17.02
CA LEU A 182 3.91 -3.21 16.44
C LEU A 182 3.22 -2.39 17.54
N PRO A 183 3.48 -1.08 17.64
CA PRO A 183 2.81 -0.24 18.61
C PRO A 183 1.34 -0.02 18.24
N LYS A 184 0.45 0.11 19.22
CA LYS A 184 -0.96 0.46 18.99
C LYS A 184 -1.11 1.80 18.26
N LYS A 185 -0.23 2.77 18.55
CA LYS A 185 -0.14 4.07 17.86
C LYS A 185 1.33 4.44 17.66
N SER A 186 1.63 5.06 16.52
CA SER A 186 2.95 5.62 16.22
C SER A 186 2.78 7.03 15.68
N TYR A 187 3.40 7.99 16.32
CA TYR A 187 3.39 9.39 15.94
C TYR A 187 4.55 9.69 15.00
N GLN A 188 4.24 10.25 13.83
CA GLN A 188 5.18 10.57 12.77
C GLN A 188 4.92 12.03 12.33
N ASP A 189 5.38 12.98 13.14
CA ASP A 189 5.14 14.42 12.96
C ASP A 189 3.62 14.72 12.80
N GLU A 190 3.17 15.01 11.57
CA GLU A 190 1.81 15.43 11.25
C GLU A 190 0.82 14.29 11.08
N ILE A 191 1.28 13.04 11.15
CA ILE A 191 0.43 11.86 11.02
C ILE A 191 0.55 10.94 12.23
N VAL A 192 -0.52 10.21 12.50
CA VAL A 192 -0.51 9.13 13.50
C VAL A 192 -0.89 7.83 12.79
N ILE A 193 0.00 6.85 12.84
CA ILE A 193 -0.25 5.49 12.36
C ILE A 193 -0.87 4.72 13.51
N HIS A 194 -1.95 4.00 13.26
CA HIS A 194 -2.61 3.15 14.25
C HIS A 194 -3.19 1.88 13.61
N ASP A 195 -3.62 0.93 14.45
CA ASP A 195 -4.17 -0.37 14.02
C ASP A 195 -3.24 -1.16 13.08
N LEU A 196 -1.92 -0.91 13.17
CA LEU A 196 -0.95 -1.58 12.32
C LEU A 196 -0.80 -3.05 12.75
N ARG A 197 -1.06 -3.97 11.81
CA ARG A 197 -0.98 -5.41 12.04
C ARG A 197 -0.52 -6.16 10.81
N LYS A 198 0.08 -7.33 11.02
CA LYS A 198 0.40 -8.27 9.94
C LYS A 198 -0.89 -8.90 9.41
N ILE A 199 -0.93 -9.15 8.11
CA ILE A 199 -2.00 -9.86 7.40
C ILE A 199 -1.37 -10.86 6.43
N ASP A 200 -2.10 -11.89 6.05
CA ASP A 200 -1.57 -12.92 5.16
C ASP A 200 -1.43 -12.45 3.72
N HIS A 201 -2.37 -11.63 3.26
CA HIS A 201 -2.37 -11.09 1.90
C HIS A 201 -3.12 -9.76 1.82
N ILE A 202 -2.79 -8.97 0.83
CA ILE A 202 -3.57 -7.76 0.48
C ILE A 202 -4.78 -8.19 -0.33
N PRO A 203 -6.00 -7.73 0.00
CA PRO A 203 -7.20 -8.02 -0.79
C PRO A 203 -7.00 -7.64 -2.26
N LYS A 204 -7.43 -8.52 -3.17
CA LYS A 204 -7.37 -8.27 -4.61
C LYS A 204 -8.60 -7.48 -5.07
N GLY A 205 -8.39 -6.60 -6.05
CA GLY A 205 -9.48 -5.82 -6.66
C GLY A 205 -9.84 -4.58 -5.86
N THR A 206 -10.99 -3.99 -6.22
CA THR A 206 -11.51 -2.79 -5.57
C THR A 206 -12.17 -3.16 -4.25
N ILE A 207 -11.66 -2.64 -3.16
CA ILE A 207 -12.26 -2.81 -1.84
C ILE A 207 -13.37 -1.77 -1.70
N PRO A 208 -14.66 -2.18 -1.57
CA PRO A 208 -15.76 -1.23 -1.36
C PRO A 208 -15.61 -0.58 0.02
N PHE A 209 -15.92 0.70 0.11
CA PHE A 209 -15.96 1.43 1.38
C PHE A 209 -16.91 2.61 1.29
N LYS A 210 -17.32 3.12 2.43
CA LYS A 210 -18.07 4.37 2.57
C LYS A 210 -17.20 5.42 3.25
N SER A 211 -17.41 6.68 2.91
CA SER A 211 -16.69 7.79 3.51
C SER A 211 -17.66 8.85 4.02
N LYS A 212 -17.40 9.34 5.24
CA LYS A 212 -18.05 10.52 5.79
C LYS A 212 -17.10 11.69 5.67
N ILE A 213 -17.53 12.74 4.99
CA ILE A 213 -16.68 13.85 4.57
C ILE A 213 -17.39 15.15 4.94
N THR A 214 -16.63 16.13 5.43
CA THR A 214 -17.10 17.51 5.61
C THR A 214 -16.50 18.38 4.51
N LEU A 215 -17.34 19.09 3.77
CA LEU A 215 -16.96 19.98 2.68
C LEU A 215 -17.23 21.43 3.08
N LEU A 216 -16.30 22.33 2.75
CA LEU A 216 -16.56 23.77 2.71
C LEU A 216 -16.66 24.19 1.24
N ILE A 217 -17.83 24.67 0.86
CA ILE A 217 -18.18 25.00 -0.52
C ILE A 217 -18.39 26.51 -0.64
N GLU A 218 -17.80 27.10 -1.65
CA GLU A 218 -18.00 28.50 -2.04
C GLU A 218 -18.83 28.58 -3.31
N THR A 219 -19.70 29.61 -3.39
CA THR A 219 -20.56 29.88 -4.53
C THR A 219 -20.20 31.21 -5.17
N LYS A 220 -20.31 31.27 -6.50
CA LYS A 220 -20.11 32.52 -7.25
C LYS A 220 -21.12 33.60 -6.84
N ASN A 221 -22.38 33.22 -6.72
CA ASN A 221 -23.49 34.10 -6.36
C ASN A 221 -23.85 33.95 -4.87
N LYS A 222 -24.54 34.95 -4.29
CA LYS A 222 -25.13 34.83 -2.96
C LYS A 222 -26.16 33.72 -2.95
N ILE A 223 -26.17 32.91 -1.90
CA ILE A 223 -27.09 31.78 -1.75
C ILE A 223 -28.04 32.01 -0.57
N THR A 224 -29.32 31.73 -0.80
CA THR A 224 -30.35 31.84 0.23
C THR A 224 -30.50 30.50 0.98
N SER A 225 -31.11 30.54 2.15
CA SER A 225 -31.40 29.32 2.92
C SER A 225 -32.42 28.43 2.22
N GLU A 226 -33.37 29.02 1.47
CA GLU A 226 -34.36 28.32 0.65
C GLU A 226 -33.67 27.52 -0.45
N LYS A 227 -32.72 28.13 -1.15
CA LYS A 227 -31.98 27.46 -2.22
C LYS A 227 -31.15 26.27 -1.70
N LEU A 228 -30.57 26.41 -0.52
CA LEU A 228 -29.84 25.30 0.12
C LEU A 228 -30.74 24.10 0.47
N LYS A 229 -32.05 24.28 0.63
CA LYS A 229 -32.98 23.18 0.87
C LYS A 229 -33.03 22.20 -0.29
N GLU A 230 -32.75 22.64 -1.53
CA GLU A 230 -32.70 21.80 -2.72
C GLU A 230 -31.62 20.71 -2.63
N LEU A 231 -30.55 20.91 -1.83
CA LEU A 231 -29.55 19.89 -1.58
C LEU A 231 -30.10 18.61 -0.93
N LYS A 232 -31.29 18.67 -0.31
CA LYS A 232 -31.96 17.48 0.21
C LYS A 232 -32.30 16.48 -0.88
N HIS A 233 -32.48 16.91 -2.13
CA HIS A 233 -32.67 16.01 -3.26
C HIS A 233 -31.47 15.11 -3.56
N LEU A 234 -30.31 15.41 -3.00
CA LEU A 234 -29.11 14.55 -3.09
C LEU A 234 -29.05 13.46 -2.00
N ASP A 235 -29.95 13.51 -1.03
CA ASP A 235 -29.97 12.53 0.06
C ASP A 235 -30.54 11.19 -0.42
N GLY A 236 -29.83 10.11 -0.20
CA GLY A 236 -30.26 8.75 -0.59
C GLY A 236 -30.20 8.44 -2.09
N ILE A 237 -29.66 9.30 -2.94
CA ILE A 237 -29.69 9.10 -4.39
C ILE A 237 -28.41 8.49 -4.97
N SER A 238 -28.56 7.96 -6.16
CA SER A 238 -27.46 7.52 -7.00
C SER A 238 -26.97 8.64 -7.91
N ILE A 239 -25.67 8.81 -8.00
CA ILE A 239 -25.01 9.72 -8.92
C ILE A 239 -24.17 8.94 -9.92
N ILE A 240 -24.03 9.48 -11.10
CA ILE A 240 -23.22 8.91 -12.18
C ILE A 240 -21.92 9.71 -12.26
N VAL A 241 -20.82 9.01 -12.16
CA VAL A 241 -19.47 9.54 -12.35
C VAL A 241 -18.95 8.99 -13.67
N THR A 242 -18.58 9.85 -14.60
CA THR A 242 -17.96 9.44 -15.87
C THR A 242 -16.46 9.61 -15.75
N ASP A 243 -15.69 8.55 -15.98
CA ASP A 243 -14.23 8.59 -15.98
C ASP A 243 -13.66 9.16 -17.30
N GLU A 244 -12.34 9.29 -17.38
CA GLU A 244 -11.64 9.84 -18.55
C GLU A 244 -11.79 8.98 -19.81
N ARG A 245 -12.19 7.71 -19.66
CA ARG A 245 -12.43 6.76 -20.76
C ARG A 245 -13.90 6.75 -21.18
N GLY A 246 -14.74 7.60 -20.57
CA GLY A 246 -16.17 7.62 -20.83
C GLY A 246 -16.98 6.54 -20.10
N ILE A 247 -16.35 5.74 -19.23
CA ILE A 247 -17.04 4.69 -18.48
C ILE A 247 -17.83 5.33 -17.34
N ARG A 248 -19.08 4.91 -17.19
CA ARG A 248 -19.99 5.42 -16.17
C ARG A 248 -19.97 4.52 -14.93
N HIS A 249 -19.70 5.13 -13.78
CA HIS A 249 -19.72 4.48 -12.48
C HIS A 249 -20.86 5.03 -11.64
N LYS A 250 -21.67 4.14 -11.08
CA LYS A 250 -22.74 4.50 -10.15
C LYS A 250 -22.16 4.62 -8.74
N LYS A 251 -22.46 5.72 -8.03
CA LYS A 251 -22.11 5.98 -6.63
C LYS A 251 -23.35 6.41 -5.88
N ILE A 252 -23.48 6.01 -4.62
CA ILE A 252 -24.63 6.34 -3.79
C ILE A 252 -24.22 7.39 -2.76
N ILE A 253 -25.03 8.44 -2.62
CA ILE A 253 -25.00 9.35 -1.49
C ILE A 253 -25.95 8.79 -0.44
N HIS A 254 -25.42 8.33 0.68
CA HIS A 254 -26.21 7.71 1.75
C HIS A 254 -26.86 8.73 2.67
N SER A 255 -26.17 9.84 2.91
CA SER A 255 -26.72 10.98 3.65
C SER A 255 -26.04 12.29 3.27
N LEU A 256 -26.83 13.37 3.28
CA LEU A 256 -26.32 14.72 3.08
C LEU A 256 -26.97 15.69 4.06
N LYS A 257 -26.14 16.40 4.82
CA LYS A 257 -26.55 17.50 5.70
C LYS A 257 -25.80 18.75 5.31
N TYR A 258 -26.42 19.90 5.44
CA TYR A 258 -25.78 21.19 5.11
C TYR A 258 -25.99 22.21 6.23
N LYS A 259 -25.10 23.20 6.30
CA LYS A 259 -25.17 24.33 7.21
C LYS A 259 -24.64 25.57 6.50
N LYS A 260 -25.44 26.65 6.44
CA LYS A 260 -25.00 27.93 5.90
C LYS A 260 -23.92 28.51 6.78
N GLU A 261 -22.83 29.00 6.16
CA GLU A 261 -21.70 29.63 6.83
C GLU A 261 -21.74 31.15 6.58
N SER A 262 -21.88 31.57 5.33
CA SER A 262 -21.93 32.98 4.94
C SER A 262 -22.92 33.20 3.79
N ALA A 263 -22.90 34.40 3.21
CA ALA A 263 -23.71 34.69 2.01
C ALA A 263 -23.27 33.90 0.78
N ARG A 264 -22.01 33.45 0.73
CA ARG A 264 -21.42 32.73 -0.42
C ARG A 264 -20.72 31.43 -0.03
N SER A 265 -20.87 30.95 1.21
CA SER A 265 -20.28 29.69 1.63
C SER A 265 -21.21 28.87 2.51
N PHE A 266 -21.07 27.56 2.46
CA PHE A 266 -21.81 26.63 3.29
C PHE A 266 -21.01 25.33 3.50
N PHE A 267 -21.29 24.67 4.60
CA PHE A 267 -20.76 23.33 4.87
C PHE A 267 -21.75 22.27 4.36
N VAL A 268 -21.17 21.17 3.87
CA VAL A 268 -21.88 19.92 3.58
C VAL A 268 -21.20 18.79 4.33
N ILE A 269 -21.98 18.00 5.07
CA ILE A 269 -21.54 16.74 5.64
C ILE A 269 -22.18 15.66 4.77
N LEU A 270 -21.31 14.90 4.10
CA LEU A 270 -21.66 13.91 3.10
C LEU A 270 -21.22 12.52 3.57
N GLU A 271 -22.12 11.55 3.50
CA GLU A 271 -21.79 10.14 3.58
C GLU A 271 -22.07 9.50 2.21
N ALA A 272 -21.06 8.95 1.58
CA ALA A 272 -21.15 8.42 0.22
C ALA A 272 -20.24 7.22 0.01
N ASP A 273 -20.52 6.48 -1.08
CA ASP A 273 -19.64 5.42 -1.55
C ASP A 273 -18.21 5.93 -1.80
N GLY A 274 -17.24 5.09 -1.49
CA GLY A 274 -15.85 5.39 -1.74
C GLY A 274 -15.52 5.61 -3.20
N GLY A 275 -14.52 6.47 -3.44
CA GLY A 275 -14.10 6.82 -4.80
C GLY A 275 -14.98 7.84 -5.50
N LEU A 276 -15.86 8.54 -4.77
CA LEU A 276 -16.56 9.72 -5.29
C LEU A 276 -15.54 10.86 -5.48
N PRO A 277 -15.37 11.43 -6.70
CA PRO A 277 -14.48 12.55 -6.94
C PRO A 277 -15.09 13.85 -6.40
N ILE A 278 -14.79 14.20 -5.16
CA ILE A 278 -15.46 15.26 -4.38
C ILE A 278 -15.48 16.61 -5.09
N LYS A 279 -14.34 17.07 -5.61
CA LYS A 279 -14.28 18.35 -6.31
C LYS A 279 -15.17 18.37 -7.55
N ARG A 280 -15.12 17.31 -8.36
CA ARG A 280 -15.98 17.15 -9.55
C ARG A 280 -17.47 17.07 -9.18
N PHE A 281 -17.80 16.43 -8.06
CA PHE A 281 -19.18 16.37 -7.55
C PHE A 281 -19.71 17.75 -7.15
N VAL A 282 -18.87 18.60 -6.56
CA VAL A 282 -19.23 19.98 -6.23
C VAL A 282 -19.38 20.83 -7.50
N GLU A 283 -18.42 20.73 -8.42
CA GLU A 283 -18.33 21.58 -9.63
C GLU A 283 -19.24 21.15 -10.76
N GLY A 284 -19.59 19.87 -10.84
CA GLY A 284 -20.45 19.32 -11.91
C GLY A 284 -19.66 18.78 -13.11
N THR A 285 -18.34 18.62 -13.00
CA THR A 285 -17.51 18.10 -14.09
C THR A 285 -17.58 16.58 -14.13
N SER A 286 -18.23 16.01 -15.17
CA SER A 286 -18.36 14.55 -15.36
C SER A 286 -19.06 13.82 -14.20
N VAL A 287 -19.88 14.52 -13.42
CA VAL A 287 -20.69 13.98 -12.32
C VAL A 287 -22.10 14.55 -12.38
N ASP A 288 -23.12 13.67 -12.39
CA ASP A 288 -24.52 14.07 -12.49
C ASP A 288 -25.40 13.18 -11.57
N PRO A 289 -26.30 13.79 -10.76
CA PRO A 289 -26.39 15.22 -10.45
C PRO A 289 -25.21 15.72 -9.60
N SER A 290 -24.98 17.03 -9.64
CA SER A 290 -23.91 17.72 -8.91
C SER A 290 -24.48 18.87 -8.07
N ILE A 291 -23.69 19.33 -7.09
CA ILE A 291 -24.08 20.46 -6.23
C ILE A 291 -24.30 21.73 -7.05
N SER A 292 -23.38 22.05 -7.97
CA SER A 292 -23.52 23.22 -8.85
C SER A 292 -24.79 23.19 -9.70
N LYS A 293 -25.15 22.02 -10.21
CA LYS A 293 -26.36 21.85 -11.04
C LYS A 293 -27.64 22.04 -10.23
N ILE A 294 -27.72 21.46 -9.03
CA ILE A 294 -28.89 21.58 -8.16
C ILE A 294 -29.09 23.02 -7.67
N LEU A 295 -27.99 23.68 -7.29
CA LEU A 295 -28.08 25.05 -6.80
C LEU A 295 -28.14 26.10 -7.92
N ASP A 296 -28.10 25.66 -9.18
CA ASP A 296 -28.10 26.54 -10.37
C ASP A 296 -27.09 27.71 -10.22
N THR A 297 -25.90 27.39 -9.67
CA THR A 297 -24.81 28.36 -9.50
C THR A 297 -23.48 27.66 -9.49
N LYS A 298 -22.43 28.30 -10.01
CA LYS A 298 -21.09 27.74 -9.96
C LYS A 298 -20.63 27.62 -8.51
N CYS A 299 -20.34 26.39 -8.09
CA CYS A 299 -19.79 26.04 -6.79
C CYS A 299 -18.36 25.55 -6.94
N SER A 300 -17.53 25.81 -5.95
CA SER A 300 -16.17 25.28 -5.83
C SER A 300 -15.95 24.69 -4.44
N CYS A 301 -15.27 23.55 -4.39
CA CYS A 301 -14.89 22.95 -3.13
C CYS A 301 -13.59 23.62 -2.63
N ARG A 302 -13.70 24.52 -1.65
CA ARG A 302 -12.54 25.18 -1.04
C ARG A 302 -11.71 24.20 -0.25
N GLN A 303 -12.38 23.32 0.51
CA GLN A 303 -11.76 22.39 1.42
C GLN A 303 -12.66 21.20 1.67
N PHE A 304 -12.08 20.02 1.85
CA PHE A 304 -12.81 18.87 2.38
C PHE A 304 -11.96 18.07 3.36
N ASP A 305 -12.61 17.55 4.40
CA ASP A 305 -11.98 16.74 5.44
C ASP A 305 -12.66 15.39 5.54
N ILE A 306 -11.86 14.34 5.68
CA ILE A 306 -12.33 12.98 5.78
C ILE A 306 -12.50 12.66 7.27
N ASN A 307 -13.75 12.57 7.71
CA ASN A 307 -14.10 12.32 9.10
C ASN A 307 -14.05 10.84 9.45
N GLN A 308 -14.45 9.97 8.51
CA GLN A 308 -14.52 8.53 8.74
C GLN A 308 -14.47 7.75 7.43
N ILE A 309 -13.80 6.60 7.45
CA ILE A 309 -13.84 5.60 6.38
C ILE A 309 -14.27 4.28 6.98
N LEU A 310 -15.38 3.76 6.45
CA LEU A 310 -15.99 2.50 6.83
C LEU A 310 -15.81 1.50 5.69
N PRO A 311 -15.25 0.31 5.93
CA PRO A 311 -15.15 -0.75 4.95
C PRO A 311 -16.51 -1.34 4.60
#